data_b1f5ec4d055180d170b2189c7f6e6e1c
#
_entry.id   b1f5ec4d055180d170b2189c7f6e6e1c
#
_cell.length_a   1.000
_cell.length_b   1.000
_cell.length_c   1.000
_cell.angle_alpha   90.00
_cell.angle_beta   90.00
_cell.angle_gamma   90.00
#
_symmetry.space_group_name_H-M   'P 1'
#
loop_
_entity.id
_entity.type
_entity.pdbx_description
1 polymer ?
#
loop_
_entity_poly.entity_id
_entity_poly.type
_entity_poly.pdbx_seq_one_letter_code
_entity_poly.pdbx_strand_id
1 'polypeptide(L)'
;MIKIGMCDDNLNSIKIASKLLESEIMEQDLNAEISIISSNQKEIFDAIYKKNIDVLFLDVDFKNNGKNGIEFAKDLRKINKDFFLVFLSAHQRYLHLSLITKVFDYLVKPINRDTMSNIVTRLKDEFSNNNTLFLHLNKWEFVRTDNILYIEKEGKKSIIITNDITYTTNKGLNALMSELPVNFIRCHKSYILNKEKILSLDKKKRASFF
;
A
#
# COMPACT_ATOMS: atom_id res chain seq x y z
N MET A 1 1.06 -7.61 2.94
CA MET A 1 -0.13 -7.91 2.11
C MET A 1 -1.16 -6.84 2.37
N ILE A 2 -1.63 -6.15 1.33
CA ILE A 2 -2.59 -5.06 1.39
C ILE A 2 -3.97 -5.65 1.66
N LYS A 3 -4.70 -5.12 2.64
CA LYS A 3 -6.04 -5.57 3.01
C LYS A 3 -7.10 -4.66 2.41
N ILE A 4 -7.96 -5.22 1.58
CA ILE A 4 -9.01 -4.48 0.88
C ILE A 4 -10.36 -4.78 1.50
N GLY A 5 -11.11 -3.75 1.83
CA GLY A 5 -12.52 -3.83 2.23
C GLY A 5 -13.43 -3.37 1.11
N MET A 6 -14.60 -3.99 0.98
CA MET A 6 -15.64 -3.58 0.04
C MET A 6 -16.99 -3.45 0.74
N CYS A 7 -17.69 -2.35 0.49
CA CYS A 7 -18.99 -2.08 1.13
C CYS A 7 -20.01 -1.55 0.12
N ASP A 8 -21.10 -2.31 -0.06
CA ASP A 8 -22.19 -1.97 -0.98
C ASP A 8 -23.45 -2.73 -0.53
N ASP A 9 -24.60 -2.10 -0.44
CA ASP A 9 -25.85 -2.75 -0.07
C ASP A 9 -26.46 -3.60 -1.21
N ASN A 10 -25.95 -3.41 -2.43
CA ASN A 10 -26.33 -4.24 -3.58
C ASN A 10 -25.35 -5.41 -3.76
N LEU A 11 -25.76 -6.59 -3.31
CA LEU A 11 -24.96 -7.83 -3.37
C LEU A 11 -24.49 -8.21 -4.78
N ASN A 12 -25.28 -7.90 -5.82
CA ASN A 12 -24.88 -8.17 -7.20
C ASN A 12 -23.79 -7.22 -7.67
N SER A 13 -23.92 -5.93 -7.34
CA SER A 13 -22.94 -4.90 -7.67
C SER A 13 -21.58 -5.22 -7.05
N ILE A 14 -21.56 -5.51 -5.76
CA ILE A 14 -20.31 -5.79 -5.04
C ILE A 14 -19.66 -7.09 -5.52
N LYS A 15 -20.44 -8.12 -5.88
CA LYS A 15 -19.93 -9.38 -6.42
C LYS A 15 -19.26 -9.22 -7.78
N ILE A 16 -19.79 -8.33 -8.63
CA ILE A 16 -19.16 -8.02 -9.93
C ILE A 16 -17.87 -7.26 -9.70
N ALA A 17 -17.91 -6.23 -8.85
CA ALA A 17 -16.74 -5.41 -8.55
C ALA A 17 -15.61 -6.23 -7.88
N SER A 18 -15.95 -7.14 -6.95
CA SER A 18 -14.95 -7.98 -6.29
C SER A 18 -14.25 -8.93 -7.25
N LYS A 19 -14.99 -9.56 -8.18
CA LYS A 19 -14.39 -10.44 -9.19
C LYS A 19 -13.45 -9.70 -10.14
N LEU A 20 -13.82 -8.48 -10.57
CA LEU A 20 -12.95 -7.65 -11.39
C LEU A 20 -11.68 -7.27 -10.63
N LEU A 21 -11.82 -6.88 -9.36
CA LEU A 21 -10.71 -6.51 -8.50
C LEU A 21 -9.75 -7.70 -8.26
N GLU A 22 -10.29 -8.88 -7.95
CA GLU A 22 -9.49 -10.11 -7.78
C GLU A 22 -8.70 -10.46 -9.04
N SER A 23 -9.35 -10.35 -10.23
CA SER A 23 -8.68 -10.60 -11.51
C SER A 23 -7.50 -9.63 -11.72
N GLU A 24 -7.71 -8.33 -11.47
CA GLU A 24 -6.66 -7.32 -11.65
C GLU A 24 -5.53 -7.44 -10.62
N ILE A 25 -5.85 -7.80 -9.36
CA ILE A 25 -4.84 -8.09 -8.33
C ILE A 25 -3.91 -9.22 -8.80
N MET A 26 -4.48 -10.29 -9.36
CA MET A 26 -3.69 -11.43 -9.87
C MET A 26 -2.88 -11.06 -11.11
N GLU A 27 -3.47 -10.38 -12.09
CA GLU A 27 -2.79 -10.03 -13.33
C GLU A 27 -1.64 -9.05 -13.13
N GLN A 28 -1.79 -8.12 -12.20
CA GLN A 28 -0.77 -7.12 -11.92
C GLN A 28 0.20 -7.54 -10.81
N ASP A 29 0.10 -8.77 -10.30
CA ASP A 29 0.94 -9.29 -9.21
C ASP A 29 0.99 -8.33 -8.01
N LEU A 30 -0.19 -7.83 -7.60
CA LEU A 30 -0.30 -6.99 -6.42
C LEU A 30 -0.44 -7.87 -5.18
N ASN A 31 0.44 -7.71 -4.20
CA ASN A 31 0.34 -8.42 -2.93
C ASN A 31 -0.81 -7.88 -2.06
N ALA A 32 -2.04 -8.21 -2.45
CA ALA A 32 -3.27 -7.74 -1.83
C ALA A 32 -4.30 -8.87 -1.69
N GLU A 33 -5.24 -8.71 -0.76
CA GLU A 33 -6.39 -9.59 -0.60
C GLU A 33 -7.65 -8.78 -0.29
N ILE A 34 -8.82 -9.28 -0.70
CA ILE A 34 -10.10 -8.76 -0.22
C ILE A 34 -10.38 -9.41 1.14
N SER A 35 -10.15 -8.66 2.20
CA SER A 35 -10.25 -9.16 3.59
C SER A 35 -11.67 -9.10 4.14
N ILE A 36 -12.53 -8.23 3.59
CA ILE A 36 -13.93 -8.11 4.01
C ILE A 36 -14.80 -7.59 2.85
N ILE A 37 -15.95 -8.23 2.67
CA ILE A 37 -17.05 -7.75 1.82
C ILE A 37 -18.30 -7.68 2.71
N SER A 38 -18.91 -6.51 2.83
CA SER A 38 -20.07 -6.34 3.70
C SER A 38 -21.08 -5.34 3.12
N SER A 39 -22.36 -5.60 3.35
CA SER A 39 -23.44 -4.64 3.16
C SER A 39 -23.75 -3.82 4.43
N ASN A 40 -23.03 -4.10 5.51
CA ASN A 40 -23.25 -3.49 6.82
C ASN A 40 -22.12 -2.49 7.14
N GLN A 41 -22.48 -1.21 7.20
CA GLN A 41 -21.55 -0.12 7.54
C GLN A 41 -20.86 -0.32 8.90
N LYS A 42 -21.52 -0.95 9.87
CA LYS A 42 -20.95 -1.19 11.21
C LYS A 42 -19.75 -2.16 11.15
N GLU A 43 -19.84 -3.21 10.34
CA GLU A 43 -18.73 -4.16 10.18
C GLU A 43 -17.50 -3.49 9.57
N ILE A 44 -17.70 -2.62 8.58
CA ILE A 44 -16.64 -1.83 7.97
C ILE A 44 -16.06 -0.82 8.97
N PHE A 45 -16.91 -0.17 9.78
CA PHE A 45 -16.46 0.73 10.81
C PHE A 45 -15.53 0.03 11.80
N ASP A 46 -15.93 -1.15 12.29
CA ASP A 46 -15.15 -1.96 13.22
C ASP A 46 -13.80 -2.42 12.59
N ALA A 47 -13.81 -2.79 11.31
CA ALA A 47 -12.61 -3.18 10.60
C ALA A 47 -11.63 -2.02 10.39
N ILE A 48 -12.13 -0.82 10.05
CA ILE A 48 -11.31 0.40 9.95
C ILE A 48 -10.77 0.83 11.32
N TYR A 49 -11.57 0.75 12.37
CA TYR A 49 -11.14 1.05 13.75
C TYR A 49 -9.99 0.15 14.18
N LYS A 50 -10.05 -1.14 13.85
CA LYS A 50 -9.01 -2.13 14.13
C LYS A 50 -7.80 -2.05 13.19
N LYS A 51 -7.79 -1.11 12.23
CA LYS A 51 -6.75 -0.98 11.19
C LYS A 51 -6.57 -2.26 10.36
N ASN A 52 -7.66 -2.95 10.06
CA ASN A 52 -7.68 -4.16 9.26
C ASN A 52 -8.03 -3.93 7.78
N ILE A 53 -8.08 -2.68 7.36
CA ILE A 53 -8.34 -2.26 5.97
C ILE A 53 -7.34 -1.17 5.59
N ASP A 54 -6.62 -1.39 4.50
CA ASP A 54 -5.70 -0.44 3.88
C ASP A 54 -6.37 0.30 2.72
N VAL A 55 -7.29 -0.37 2.01
CA VAL A 55 -8.07 0.21 0.90
C VAL A 55 -9.54 -0.13 1.11
N LEU A 56 -10.41 0.88 1.04
CA LEU A 56 -11.86 0.69 1.12
C LEU A 56 -12.52 1.10 -0.20
N PHE A 57 -13.22 0.15 -0.84
CA PHE A 57 -14.18 0.43 -1.90
C PHE A 57 -15.56 0.60 -1.26
N LEU A 58 -16.16 1.76 -1.41
CA LEU A 58 -17.37 2.15 -0.70
C LEU A 58 -18.44 2.66 -1.66
N ASP A 59 -19.59 2.02 -1.66
CA ASP A 59 -20.75 2.56 -2.37
C ASP A 59 -21.21 3.89 -1.77
N VAL A 60 -21.65 4.81 -2.62
CA VAL A 60 -22.19 6.11 -2.19
C VAL A 60 -23.70 6.00 -1.92
N ASP A 61 -24.40 5.19 -2.70
CA ASP A 61 -25.85 5.18 -2.79
C ASP A 61 -26.52 4.10 -1.90
N PHE A 62 -26.19 4.08 -0.60
CA PHE A 62 -26.84 3.17 0.35
C PHE A 62 -28.35 3.44 0.46
N LYS A 63 -29.18 2.42 0.22
CA LYS A 63 -30.64 2.48 0.27
C LYS A 63 -31.22 2.05 1.63
N ASN A 64 -30.48 1.28 2.41
CA ASN A 64 -30.95 0.65 3.64
C ASN A 64 -30.55 1.47 4.86
N ASN A 65 -31.42 2.37 5.33
CA ASN A 65 -31.40 3.08 6.65
C ASN A 65 -30.03 3.51 7.23
N GLY A 66 -28.97 3.48 6.42
CA GLY A 66 -27.65 3.94 6.76
C GLY A 66 -27.40 5.38 6.32
N LYS A 67 -26.30 5.92 6.73
CA LYS A 67 -25.77 7.16 6.15
C LYS A 67 -25.39 6.89 4.70
N ASN A 68 -25.52 7.91 3.83
CA ASN A 68 -24.94 7.78 2.50
C ASN A 68 -23.42 7.57 2.63
N GLY A 69 -22.80 6.95 1.61
CA GLY A 69 -21.40 6.57 1.67
C GLY A 69 -20.44 7.72 1.96
N ILE A 70 -20.79 8.96 1.55
CA ILE A 70 -19.95 10.13 1.79
C ILE A 70 -19.99 10.56 3.27
N GLU A 71 -21.17 10.54 3.89
CA GLU A 71 -21.31 10.83 5.32
C GLU A 71 -20.64 9.75 6.16
N PHE A 72 -20.82 8.50 5.77
CA PHE A 72 -20.12 7.38 6.41
C PHE A 72 -18.60 7.51 6.29
N ALA A 73 -18.07 7.85 5.11
CA ALA A 73 -16.64 8.09 4.91
C ALA A 73 -16.09 9.22 5.79
N LYS A 74 -16.87 10.31 6.01
CA LYS A 74 -16.48 11.37 6.96
C LYS A 74 -16.33 10.85 8.38
N ASP A 75 -17.21 9.96 8.82
CA ASP A 75 -17.10 9.36 10.14
C ASP A 75 -15.90 8.40 10.23
N LEU A 76 -15.65 7.61 9.20
CA LEU A 76 -14.46 6.76 9.13
C LEU A 76 -13.15 7.59 9.21
N ARG A 77 -13.11 8.76 8.54
CA ARG A 77 -11.95 9.66 8.58
C ARG A 77 -11.68 10.29 9.95
N LYS A 78 -12.68 10.36 10.84
CA LYS A 78 -12.49 10.80 12.24
C LYS A 78 -11.71 9.78 13.07
N ILE A 79 -11.85 8.49 12.76
CA ILE A 79 -11.22 7.40 13.51
C ILE A 79 -9.91 6.90 12.87
N ASN A 80 -9.82 6.92 11.55
CA ASN A 80 -8.62 6.56 10.81
C ASN A 80 -8.47 7.42 9.56
N LYS A 81 -7.28 7.97 9.32
CA LYS A 81 -6.98 8.81 8.16
C LYS A 81 -6.09 8.12 7.13
N ASP A 82 -5.56 6.93 7.48
CA ASP A 82 -4.43 6.32 6.80
C ASP A 82 -4.82 5.21 5.81
N PHE A 83 -6.11 5.06 5.48
CA PHE A 83 -6.56 4.13 4.44
C PHE A 83 -6.88 4.85 3.12
N PHE A 84 -6.71 4.17 1.99
CA PHE A 84 -7.15 4.65 0.69
C PHE A 84 -8.65 4.41 0.53
N LEU A 85 -9.37 5.41 0.04
CA LEU A 85 -10.81 5.37 -0.16
C LEU A 85 -11.14 5.49 -1.64
N VAL A 86 -11.85 4.50 -2.18
CA VAL A 86 -12.38 4.49 -3.54
C VAL A 86 -13.90 4.47 -3.44
N PHE A 87 -14.56 5.47 -3.99
CA PHE A 87 -16.01 5.45 -4.07
C PHE A 87 -16.51 4.69 -5.30
N LEU A 88 -17.61 3.97 -5.11
CA LEU A 88 -18.41 3.35 -6.16
C LEU A 88 -19.76 4.06 -6.20
N SER A 89 -20.25 4.52 -7.36
CA SER A 89 -21.55 5.17 -7.44
C SER A 89 -22.17 5.10 -8.83
N ALA A 90 -23.49 5.07 -8.89
CA ALA A 90 -24.22 5.20 -10.14
C ALA A 90 -24.27 6.66 -10.66
N HIS A 91 -23.83 7.64 -9.85
CA HIS A 91 -24.06 9.05 -10.14
C HIS A 91 -22.78 9.89 -10.05
N GLN A 92 -22.42 10.58 -11.13
CA GLN A 92 -21.26 11.49 -11.17
C GLN A 92 -21.43 12.74 -10.26
N ARG A 93 -22.65 13.12 -9.93
CA ARG A 93 -22.95 14.32 -9.12
C ARG A 93 -22.27 14.34 -7.74
N TYR A 94 -21.93 13.18 -7.20
CA TYR A 94 -21.27 13.07 -5.89
C TYR A 94 -19.74 13.24 -5.94
N LEU A 95 -19.16 13.34 -7.13
CA LEU A 95 -17.71 13.47 -7.30
C LEU A 95 -17.15 14.67 -6.50
N HIS A 96 -17.77 15.84 -6.61
CA HIS A 96 -17.32 17.03 -5.88
C HIS A 96 -17.41 16.87 -4.36
N LEU A 97 -18.46 16.18 -3.85
CA LEU A 97 -18.66 15.96 -2.43
C LEU A 97 -17.66 14.92 -1.88
N SER A 98 -17.18 14.00 -2.71
CA SER A 98 -16.22 12.99 -2.31
C SER A 98 -14.84 13.59 -1.97
N LEU A 99 -14.45 14.70 -2.59
CA LEU A 99 -13.16 15.37 -2.37
C LEU A 99 -12.92 15.76 -0.90
N ILE A 100 -13.98 16.05 -0.14
CA ILE A 100 -13.89 16.40 1.28
C ILE A 100 -13.37 15.23 2.14
N THR A 101 -13.52 13.99 1.66
CA THR A 101 -13.14 12.77 2.38
C THR A 101 -11.72 12.28 2.08
N LYS A 102 -10.90 13.07 1.38
CA LYS A 102 -9.58 12.65 0.88
C LYS A 102 -9.69 11.34 0.11
N VAL A 103 -10.58 11.33 -0.88
CA VAL A 103 -10.81 10.19 -1.75
C VAL A 103 -9.55 9.90 -2.59
N PHE A 104 -9.21 8.62 -2.73
CA PHE A 104 -8.17 8.17 -3.65
C PHE A 104 -8.69 8.16 -5.09
N ASP A 105 -9.91 7.61 -5.28
CA ASP A 105 -10.56 7.62 -6.57
C ASP A 105 -12.09 7.48 -6.46
N TYR A 106 -12.76 7.68 -7.61
CA TYR A 106 -14.21 7.63 -7.74
C TYR A 106 -14.61 6.88 -9.01
N LEU A 107 -15.21 5.70 -8.85
CA LEU A 107 -15.67 4.86 -9.95
C LEU A 107 -17.17 5.02 -10.19
N VAL A 108 -17.51 5.32 -11.44
CA VAL A 108 -18.91 5.36 -11.87
C VAL A 108 -19.35 3.96 -12.33
N LYS A 109 -20.46 3.46 -11.77
CA LYS A 109 -21.06 2.21 -12.19
C LYS A 109 -21.75 2.35 -13.58
N PRO A 110 -21.69 1.37 -14.47
CA PRO A 110 -21.12 0.04 -14.29
C PRO A 110 -19.58 0.07 -14.34
N ILE A 111 -18.95 -0.62 -13.39
CA ILE A 111 -17.51 -0.72 -13.32
C ILE A 111 -17.04 -1.67 -14.41
N ASN A 112 -16.09 -1.24 -15.23
CA ASN A 112 -15.45 -2.06 -16.24
C ASN A 112 -14.01 -2.41 -15.85
N ARG A 113 -13.42 -3.32 -16.64
CA ARG A 113 -12.08 -3.82 -16.39
C ARG A 113 -11.02 -2.71 -16.46
N ASP A 114 -11.09 -1.83 -17.46
CA ASP A 114 -10.08 -0.79 -17.67
C ASP A 114 -10.01 0.19 -16.49
N THR A 115 -11.18 0.58 -15.95
CA THR A 115 -11.24 1.47 -14.78
C THR A 115 -10.73 0.77 -13.53
N MET A 116 -11.01 -0.53 -13.35
CA MET A 116 -10.49 -1.30 -12.22
C MET A 116 -8.99 -1.49 -12.33
N SER A 117 -8.49 -1.84 -13.52
CA SER A 117 -7.07 -1.99 -13.82
C SER A 117 -6.27 -0.72 -13.49
N ASN A 118 -6.76 0.45 -13.92
CA ASN A 118 -6.15 1.74 -13.59
C ASN A 118 -6.03 1.98 -12.08
N ILE A 119 -7.07 1.64 -11.32
CA ILE A 119 -7.02 1.79 -9.86
C ILE A 119 -6.00 0.85 -9.24
N VAL A 120 -5.97 -0.41 -9.64
CA VAL A 120 -5.00 -1.39 -9.12
C VAL A 120 -3.57 -0.96 -9.43
N THR A 121 -3.31 -0.47 -10.64
CA THR A 121 -2.00 0.10 -11.01
C THR A 121 -1.61 1.25 -10.08
N ARG A 122 -2.49 2.22 -9.89
CA ARG A 122 -2.23 3.38 -9.03
C ARG A 122 -2.06 2.99 -7.56
N LEU A 123 -2.85 2.03 -7.05
CA LEU A 123 -2.66 1.49 -5.71
C LEU A 123 -1.30 0.81 -5.58
N LYS A 124 -0.90 0.02 -6.59
CA LYS A 124 0.42 -0.61 -6.63
C LYS A 124 1.53 0.42 -6.53
N ASP A 125 1.43 1.52 -7.28
CA ASP A 125 2.40 2.61 -7.24
C ASP A 125 2.42 3.31 -5.86
N GLU A 126 1.25 3.61 -5.29
CA GLU A 126 1.15 4.24 -3.98
C GLU A 126 1.71 3.36 -2.86
N PHE A 127 1.39 2.08 -2.85
CA PHE A 127 1.92 1.16 -1.85
C PHE A 127 3.41 0.85 -2.07
N SER A 128 3.89 0.87 -3.31
CA SER A 128 5.32 0.78 -3.62
C SER A 128 6.06 2.05 -3.18
N ASN A 129 5.49 3.22 -3.44
CA ASN A 129 6.04 4.51 -3.03
C ASN A 129 5.93 4.75 -1.51
N ASN A 130 4.87 4.27 -0.86
CA ASN A 130 4.71 4.33 0.60
C ASN A 130 5.61 3.32 1.34
N ASN A 131 6.18 2.33 0.64
CA ASN A 131 7.30 1.53 1.12
C ASN A 131 8.64 2.30 1.08
N THR A 132 8.63 3.57 0.69
CA THR A 132 9.75 4.47 0.90
C THR A 132 9.86 4.80 2.39
N LEU A 133 10.28 3.82 3.15
CA LEU A 133 10.68 4.05 4.53
C LEU A 133 11.98 4.83 4.54
N PHE A 134 12.11 5.71 5.49
CA PHE A 134 13.38 6.37 5.74
C PHE A 134 14.14 5.59 6.78
N LEU A 135 15.32 5.12 6.42
CA LEU A 135 16.27 4.55 7.36
C LEU A 135 16.94 5.70 8.13
N HIS A 136 16.70 5.79 9.43
CA HIS A 136 17.34 6.77 10.28
C HIS A 136 18.78 6.36 10.58
N LEU A 137 19.74 7.16 10.20
CA LEU A 137 21.16 6.91 10.45
C LEU A 137 21.61 7.50 11.79
N ASN A 138 21.14 8.72 12.08
CA ASN A 138 21.33 9.43 13.34
C ASN A 138 20.17 10.41 13.57
N LYS A 139 20.29 11.31 14.57
CA LYS A 139 19.22 12.24 14.96
C LYS A 139 18.73 13.16 13.84
N TRP A 140 19.58 13.45 12.85
CA TRP A 140 19.32 14.46 11.80
C TRP A 140 19.46 13.93 10.38
N GLU A 141 19.87 12.68 10.22
CA GLU A 141 20.18 12.10 8.91
C GLU A 141 19.37 10.83 8.68
N PHE A 142 18.70 10.79 7.54
CA PHE A 142 17.89 9.65 7.10
C PHE A 142 18.09 9.46 5.60
N VAL A 143 17.98 8.21 5.18
CA VAL A 143 18.12 7.79 3.78
C VAL A 143 16.86 7.08 3.34
N ARG A 144 16.38 7.42 2.16
CA ARG A 144 15.26 6.71 1.53
C ARG A 144 15.65 5.26 1.24
N THR A 145 14.85 4.32 1.71
CA THR A 145 15.17 2.89 1.56
C THR A 145 15.15 2.41 0.12
N ASP A 146 14.32 3.03 -0.74
CA ASP A 146 14.26 2.74 -2.18
C ASP A 146 15.55 3.14 -2.93
N ASN A 147 16.35 4.08 -2.39
CA ASN A 147 17.64 4.45 -2.97
C ASN A 147 18.79 3.52 -2.52
N ILE A 148 18.57 2.72 -1.47
CA ILE A 148 19.62 1.85 -0.94
C ILE A 148 19.80 0.63 -1.84
N LEU A 149 21.01 0.44 -2.33
CA LEU A 149 21.43 -0.75 -3.09
C LEU A 149 21.79 -1.91 -2.14
N TYR A 150 22.68 -1.63 -1.22
CA TYR A 150 23.09 -2.57 -0.19
C TYR A 150 23.72 -1.85 1.00
N ILE A 151 23.89 -2.57 2.10
CA ILE A 151 24.57 -2.10 3.30
C ILE A 151 25.68 -3.08 3.63
N GLU A 152 26.86 -2.58 3.87
CA GLU A 152 27.99 -3.39 4.30
C GLU A 152 28.53 -2.96 5.66
N LYS A 153 29.14 -3.91 6.37
CA LYS A 153 29.82 -3.64 7.63
C LYS A 153 31.30 -3.45 7.41
N GLU A 154 31.82 -2.31 7.81
CA GLU A 154 33.24 -1.99 7.83
C GLU A 154 33.69 -1.64 9.26
N GLY A 155 34.43 -2.57 9.87
CA GLY A 155 34.85 -2.41 11.26
C GLY A 155 33.67 -2.25 12.23
N LYS A 156 33.59 -1.10 12.92
CA LYS A 156 32.52 -0.77 13.86
C LYS A 156 31.34 -0.04 13.20
N LYS A 157 31.48 0.40 11.95
CA LYS A 157 30.49 1.17 11.21
C LYS A 157 29.74 0.32 10.22
N SER A 158 28.54 0.77 9.83
CA SER A 158 27.81 0.27 8.69
C SER A 158 27.80 1.34 7.61
N ILE A 159 28.11 0.94 6.38
CA ILE A 159 28.16 1.79 5.20
C ILE A 159 26.92 1.47 4.36
N ILE A 160 26.12 2.49 4.07
CA ILE A 160 24.89 2.40 3.27
C ILE A 160 25.21 2.94 1.88
N ILE A 161 25.16 2.07 0.88
CA ILE A 161 25.47 2.39 -0.51
C ILE A 161 24.16 2.67 -1.26
N THR A 162 24.07 3.84 -1.86
CA THR A 162 22.97 4.24 -2.75
C THR A 162 23.50 4.52 -4.17
N ASN A 163 22.62 4.87 -5.09
CA ASN A 163 23.03 5.19 -6.46
C ASN A 163 23.98 6.41 -6.52
N ASP A 164 23.77 7.39 -5.65
CA ASP A 164 24.42 8.70 -5.76
C ASP A 164 25.42 8.97 -4.65
N ILE A 165 25.11 8.55 -3.43
CA ILE A 165 25.85 8.93 -2.21
C ILE A 165 26.04 7.71 -1.32
N THR A 166 27.16 7.68 -0.61
CA THR A 166 27.44 6.70 0.44
C THR A 166 27.26 7.33 1.81
N TYR A 167 26.48 6.68 2.67
CA TYR A 167 26.25 7.12 4.04
C TYR A 167 26.93 6.19 5.04
N THR A 168 27.22 6.70 6.24
CA THR A 168 27.87 5.91 7.29
C THR A 168 27.11 6.07 8.60
N THR A 169 26.90 4.96 9.32
CA THR A 169 26.27 4.99 10.64
C THR A 169 26.99 4.06 11.62
N ASN A 170 26.84 4.36 12.92
CA ASN A 170 27.34 3.48 13.99
C ASN A 170 26.34 2.35 14.34
N LYS A 171 25.13 2.34 13.75
CA LYS A 171 24.16 1.25 13.94
C LYS A 171 24.71 -0.05 13.37
N GLY A 172 24.57 -1.14 14.13
CA GLY A 172 24.92 -2.47 13.67
C GLY A 172 23.91 -3.03 12.65
N LEU A 173 24.33 -3.98 11.81
CA LEU A 173 23.45 -4.57 10.77
C LEU A 173 22.16 -5.18 11.33
N ASN A 174 22.16 -5.73 12.57
CA ASN A 174 20.93 -6.26 13.17
C ASN A 174 19.90 -5.15 13.46
N ALA A 175 20.36 -4.02 14.00
CA ALA A 175 19.51 -2.87 14.27
C ALA A 175 19.00 -2.24 12.97
N LEU A 176 19.84 -2.13 11.94
CA LEU A 176 19.41 -1.66 10.62
C LEU A 176 18.39 -2.60 9.98
N MET A 177 18.61 -3.92 10.08
CA MET A 177 17.69 -4.92 9.51
C MET A 177 16.28 -4.86 10.12
N SER A 178 16.14 -4.50 11.41
CA SER A 178 14.83 -4.34 12.05
C SER A 178 14.08 -3.07 11.64
N GLU A 179 14.78 -2.09 11.05
CA GLU A 179 14.20 -0.84 10.55
C GLU A 179 13.95 -0.87 9.03
N LEU A 180 14.47 -1.87 8.33
CA LEU A 180 14.38 -1.99 6.87
C LEU A 180 13.13 -2.76 6.44
N PRO A 181 12.53 -2.43 5.29
CA PRO A 181 11.39 -3.14 4.75
C PRO A 181 11.74 -4.57 4.29
N VAL A 182 10.68 -5.36 4.00
CA VAL A 182 10.79 -6.81 3.70
C VAL A 182 11.56 -7.15 2.42
N ASN A 183 11.76 -6.17 1.54
CA ASN A 183 12.59 -6.33 0.34
C ASN A 183 14.09 -6.35 0.63
N PHE A 184 14.51 -6.09 1.86
CA PHE A 184 15.90 -6.27 2.28
C PHE A 184 16.15 -7.66 2.84
N ILE A 185 17.31 -8.22 2.54
CA ILE A 185 17.75 -9.53 3.03
C ILE A 185 19.17 -9.47 3.57
N ARG A 186 19.37 -10.07 4.73
CA ARG A 186 20.72 -10.28 5.25
C ARG A 186 21.33 -11.55 4.65
N CYS A 187 22.16 -11.40 3.64
CA CYS A 187 22.78 -12.51 2.92
C CYS A 187 24.14 -12.96 3.51
N HIS A 188 24.75 -12.14 4.38
CA HIS A 188 26.05 -12.42 5.01
C HIS A 188 26.16 -11.73 6.38
N LYS A 189 27.10 -12.16 7.21
CA LYS A 189 27.39 -11.49 8.50
C LYS A 189 27.73 -10.01 8.34
N SER A 190 28.22 -9.61 7.16
CA SER A 190 28.66 -8.24 6.84
C SER A 190 27.80 -7.55 5.78
N TYR A 191 26.76 -8.16 5.22
CA TYR A 191 25.98 -7.58 4.12
C TYR A 191 24.49 -7.72 4.30
N ILE A 192 23.76 -6.63 3.98
CA ILE A 192 22.32 -6.57 3.74
C ILE A 192 22.12 -6.09 2.30
N LEU A 193 21.29 -6.79 1.51
CA LEU A 193 21.01 -6.48 0.12
C LEU A 193 19.55 -6.05 -0.06
N ASN A 194 19.32 -5.09 -0.94
CA ASN A 194 17.98 -4.78 -1.44
C ASN A 194 17.67 -5.72 -2.61
N LYS A 195 16.70 -6.63 -2.44
CA LYS A 195 16.32 -7.62 -3.47
C LYS A 195 15.84 -6.99 -4.77
N GLU A 196 15.18 -5.82 -4.69
CA GLU A 196 14.64 -5.10 -5.84
C GLU A 196 15.72 -4.43 -6.70
N LYS A 197 16.93 -4.27 -6.15
CA LYS A 197 18.07 -3.64 -6.84
C LYS A 197 19.09 -4.66 -7.36
N ILE A 198 18.82 -5.96 -7.22
CA ILE A 198 19.71 -7.02 -7.72
C ILE A 198 19.41 -7.24 -9.18
N LEU A 199 20.35 -6.95 -10.08
CA LEU A 199 20.21 -7.20 -11.51
C LEU A 199 20.54 -8.65 -11.89
N SER A 200 21.58 -9.21 -11.28
CA SER A 200 22.01 -10.57 -11.58
C SER A 200 22.67 -11.25 -10.38
N LEU A 201 22.55 -12.57 -10.31
CA LEU A 201 23.22 -13.42 -9.35
C LEU A 201 24.08 -14.43 -10.08
N ASP A 202 25.40 -14.32 -9.97
CA ASP A 202 26.33 -15.33 -10.45
C ASP A 202 26.75 -16.22 -9.28
N LYS A 203 26.56 -17.54 -9.40
CA LYS A 203 26.95 -18.50 -8.35
C LYS A 203 28.46 -18.52 -8.08
N LYS A 204 29.28 -18.04 -9.02
CA LYS A 204 30.76 -18.00 -8.92
C LYS A 204 31.29 -16.57 -8.61
N LYS A 205 30.49 -15.53 -8.75
CA LYS A 205 30.85 -14.14 -8.51
C LYS A 205 29.89 -13.50 -7.49
N ARG A 206 30.31 -12.39 -6.91
CA ARG A 206 29.46 -11.59 -6.02
C ARG A 206 28.30 -10.98 -6.79
N ALA A 207 27.18 -10.64 -6.10
CA ALA A 207 26.05 -9.95 -6.70
C ALA A 207 26.50 -8.62 -7.36
N SER A 208 25.98 -8.32 -8.55
CA SER A 208 26.17 -7.03 -9.21
C SER A 208 24.93 -6.16 -9.00
N PHE A 209 25.16 -4.87 -8.77
CA PHE A 209 24.13 -3.85 -8.50
C PHE A 209 24.27 -2.72 -9.51
N PHE A 210 23.14 -2.16 -9.92
CA PHE A 210 23.01 -0.81 -10.50
C PHE A 210 21.65 -0.22 -10.20
#